data_c4097767997fe6be66760a886c260d77
#
_entry.id   c4097767997fe6be66760a886c260d77
#
_cell.length_a   1.000
_cell.length_b   1.000
_cell.length_c   1.000
_cell.angle_alpha   90.00
_cell.angle_beta   90.00
_cell.angle_gamma   90.00
#
_symmetry.space_group_name_H-M   'P 1'
#
loop_
_entity.id
_entity.type
_entity.pdbx_description
1 polymer ?
#
loop_
_entity_poly.entity_id
_entity_poly.type
_entity_poly.pdbx_seq_one_letter_code
_entity_poly.pdbx_strand_id
1 'polypeptide(L)'
;SLSLNRTDVLADVPAMLLSSTGPLALKWNYVPKMIPWFIKFILNTSKNKMMHTAKNMHQILDLALPAYDELFEEINLEGLVENKGILYIWNDKDLKSRELEIKVRDELGVKQQLVNKDEIHDLEPNIKPFYHAGVYYPYARHTRNPKKILLKFFELFLKKGGKFNKMNIKDIQFNDEKPIFVSDDKKYTFDKVVIACGAFSKKLTDNL
;
A
#
# COMPACT_ATOMS: atom_id res chain seq x y z
N SER A 1 -3.78 -4.93 0.27
CA SER A 1 -5.00 -4.27 0.79
C SER A 1 -5.50 -3.27 -0.24
N LEU A 2 -6.76 -3.40 -0.65
CA LEU A 2 -7.40 -2.41 -1.51
C LEU A 2 -7.72 -1.16 -0.69
N SER A 3 -7.04 -0.06 -1.00
CA SER A 3 -7.38 1.24 -0.47
C SER A 3 -8.57 1.78 -1.26
N LEU A 4 -9.74 1.88 -0.63
CA LEU A 4 -10.95 2.39 -1.25
C LEU A 4 -11.17 3.85 -0.85
N ASN A 5 -11.33 4.72 -1.85
CA ASN A 5 -11.72 6.11 -1.62
C ASN A 5 -13.20 6.14 -1.26
N ARG A 6 -13.52 6.42 0.00
CA ARG A 6 -14.88 6.38 0.53
C ARG A 6 -15.43 7.80 0.70
N THR A 7 -16.67 8.01 0.27
CA THR A 7 -17.37 9.31 0.40
C THR A 7 -17.78 9.61 1.84
N ASP A 8 -18.11 8.57 2.64
CA ASP A 8 -18.52 8.72 4.03
C ASP A 8 -17.42 9.31 4.92
N VAL A 9 -16.15 8.97 4.63
CA VAL A 9 -15.00 9.55 5.35
C VAL A 9 -14.91 11.07 5.17
N LEU A 10 -15.41 11.61 4.05
CA LEU A 10 -15.37 13.05 3.79
C LEU A 10 -16.21 13.86 4.77
N ALA A 11 -17.32 13.30 5.26
CA ALA A 11 -18.16 13.95 6.27
C ALA A 11 -17.46 14.11 7.62
N ASP A 12 -16.56 13.19 7.95
CA ASP A 12 -15.84 13.19 9.22
C ASP A 12 -14.56 14.03 9.20
N VAL A 13 -14.06 14.39 8.02
CA VAL A 13 -12.81 15.16 7.86
C VAL A 13 -12.79 16.46 8.68
N PRO A 14 -13.86 17.31 8.70
CA PRO A 14 -13.85 18.52 9.52
C PRO A 14 -13.68 18.23 11.02
N ALA A 15 -14.40 17.22 11.53
CA ALA A 15 -14.30 16.82 12.93
C ALA A 15 -12.91 16.25 13.27
N MET A 16 -12.32 15.48 12.37
CA MET A 16 -10.97 14.91 12.53
C MET A 16 -9.89 16.01 12.55
N LEU A 17 -10.08 17.09 11.77
CA LEU A 17 -9.15 18.22 11.71
C LEU A 17 -9.22 19.13 12.92
N LEU A 18 -10.40 19.25 13.54
CA LEU A 18 -10.63 20.09 14.72
C LEU A 18 -10.24 19.37 16.02
N SER A 19 -10.08 18.06 15.98
CA SER A 19 -9.68 17.26 17.15
C SER A 19 -8.17 17.29 17.36
N SER A 20 -7.73 17.69 18.55
CA SER A 20 -6.31 17.64 18.92
C SER A 20 -5.71 16.23 19.00
N THR A 21 -6.57 15.20 19.12
CA THR A 21 -6.23 13.78 19.16
C THR A 21 -6.69 13.04 17.90
N GLY A 22 -7.17 13.77 16.91
CA GLY A 22 -7.66 13.21 15.65
C GLY A 22 -6.57 12.56 14.81
N PRO A 23 -6.92 11.60 13.97
CA PRO A 23 -5.96 10.91 13.10
C PRO A 23 -5.41 11.78 11.97
N LEU A 24 -6.02 12.95 11.73
CA LEU A 24 -5.61 13.90 10.71
C LEU A 24 -4.90 15.11 11.33
N ALA A 25 -3.60 15.23 11.06
CA ALA A 25 -2.82 16.42 11.40
C ALA A 25 -2.41 17.15 10.11
N LEU A 26 -2.90 18.37 9.89
CA LEU A 26 -2.50 19.18 8.75
C LEU A 26 -1.63 20.36 9.20
N LYS A 27 -0.55 20.61 8.46
CA LYS A 27 0.17 21.88 8.54
C LYS A 27 -0.61 22.92 7.73
N TRP A 28 -1.23 23.87 8.39
CA TRP A 28 -2.11 24.86 7.76
C TRP A 28 -1.47 25.65 6.63
N ASN A 29 -0.19 25.93 6.71
CA ASN A 29 0.58 26.59 5.63
C ASN A 29 0.74 25.71 4.38
N TYR A 30 0.45 24.41 4.47
CA TYR A 30 0.53 23.46 3.35
C TYR A 30 -0.82 23.22 2.67
N VAL A 31 -1.92 23.56 3.34
CA VAL A 31 -3.30 23.35 2.84
C VAL A 31 -3.52 23.92 1.43
N PRO A 32 -3.11 25.19 1.11
CA PRO A 32 -3.29 25.71 -0.23
C PRO A 32 -2.64 24.87 -1.33
N LYS A 33 -1.49 24.25 -1.05
CA LYS A 33 -0.78 23.36 -1.99
C LYS A 33 -1.47 22.01 -2.17
N MET A 34 -2.29 21.61 -1.19
CA MET A 34 -3.04 20.34 -1.22
C MET A 34 -4.42 20.47 -1.90
N ILE A 35 -4.95 21.69 -2.07
CA ILE A 35 -6.28 21.92 -2.66
C ILE A 35 -6.45 21.18 -4.01
N PRO A 36 -5.54 21.26 -4.98
CA PRO A 36 -5.69 20.54 -6.26
C PRO A 36 -5.77 19.03 -6.09
N TRP A 37 -5.05 18.49 -5.12
CA TRP A 37 -5.11 17.07 -4.78
C TRP A 37 -6.45 16.71 -4.13
N PHE A 38 -6.95 17.50 -3.19
CA PHE A 38 -8.26 17.30 -2.57
C PHE A 38 -9.39 17.29 -3.59
N ILE A 39 -9.38 18.24 -4.53
CA ILE A 39 -10.38 18.28 -5.60
C ILE A 39 -10.34 16.99 -6.42
N LYS A 40 -9.16 16.55 -6.85
CA LYS A 40 -9.00 15.28 -7.59
C LYS A 40 -9.45 14.09 -6.74
N PHE A 41 -9.14 14.08 -5.45
CA PHE A 41 -9.57 13.02 -4.55
C PHE A 41 -11.11 12.94 -4.50
N ILE A 42 -11.80 14.05 -4.23
CA ILE A 42 -13.26 14.11 -4.19
C ILE A 42 -13.88 13.67 -5.52
N LEU A 43 -13.37 14.15 -6.65
CA LEU A 43 -13.86 13.77 -7.98
C LEU A 43 -13.66 12.27 -8.31
N ASN A 44 -12.81 11.57 -7.57
CA ASN A 44 -12.54 10.14 -7.75
C ASN A 44 -13.18 9.24 -6.66
N THR A 45 -14.05 9.79 -5.81
CA THR A 45 -14.76 9.02 -4.77
C THR A 45 -16.05 8.37 -5.28
N SER A 46 -16.49 8.62 -6.52
CA SER A 46 -17.70 8.00 -7.03
C SER A 46 -17.58 6.47 -7.07
N LYS A 47 -18.69 5.76 -6.81
CA LYS A 47 -18.73 4.28 -6.74
C LYS A 47 -18.14 3.62 -8.00
N ASN A 48 -18.45 4.15 -9.18
CA ASN A 48 -17.94 3.60 -10.44
C ASN A 48 -16.42 3.75 -10.58
N LYS A 49 -15.88 4.92 -10.22
CA LYS A 49 -14.42 5.15 -10.24
C LYS A 49 -13.70 4.34 -9.19
N MET A 50 -14.29 4.21 -8.01
CA MET A 50 -13.76 3.37 -6.95
C MET A 50 -13.68 1.91 -7.39
N MET A 51 -14.75 1.38 -8.01
CA MET A 51 -14.78 0.02 -8.54
C MET A 51 -13.77 -0.18 -9.67
N HIS A 52 -13.65 0.78 -10.57
CA HIS A 52 -12.64 0.74 -11.63
C HIS A 52 -11.22 0.69 -11.07
N THR A 53 -10.92 1.55 -10.10
CA THR A 53 -9.62 1.55 -9.42
C THR A 53 -9.37 0.24 -8.69
N ALA A 54 -10.37 -0.28 -7.97
CA ALA A 54 -10.27 -1.54 -7.25
C ALA A 54 -9.95 -2.73 -8.17
N LYS A 55 -10.63 -2.82 -9.32
CA LYS A 55 -10.37 -3.85 -10.34
C LYS A 55 -8.95 -3.78 -10.89
N ASN A 56 -8.51 -2.60 -11.29
CA ASN A 56 -7.16 -2.42 -11.83
C ASN A 56 -6.06 -2.73 -10.78
N MET A 57 -6.27 -2.28 -9.55
CA MET A 57 -5.36 -2.61 -8.45
C MET A 57 -5.34 -4.11 -8.13
N HIS A 58 -6.50 -4.77 -8.17
CA HIS A 58 -6.59 -6.20 -7.94
C HIS A 58 -5.77 -7.00 -8.96
N GLN A 59 -5.86 -6.66 -10.25
CA GLN A 59 -5.07 -7.33 -11.30
C GLN A 59 -3.56 -7.29 -11.05
N ILE A 60 -3.05 -6.18 -10.50
CA ILE A 60 -1.63 -6.05 -10.16
C ILE A 60 -1.32 -6.80 -8.87
N LEU A 61 -2.17 -6.67 -7.85
CA LEU A 61 -1.95 -7.25 -6.53
C LEU A 61 -2.10 -8.78 -6.51
N ASP A 62 -2.92 -9.33 -7.40
CA ASP A 62 -3.12 -10.76 -7.53
C ASP A 62 -1.85 -11.50 -7.97
N LEU A 63 -1.00 -10.83 -8.72
CA LEU A 63 0.31 -11.34 -9.13
C LEU A 63 1.37 -11.25 -8.02
N ALA A 64 1.12 -10.48 -6.96
CA ALA A 64 2.15 -10.19 -5.96
C ALA A 64 2.47 -11.42 -5.08
N LEU A 65 1.46 -12.16 -4.61
CA LEU A 65 1.69 -13.31 -3.75
C LEU A 65 2.48 -14.43 -4.46
N PRO A 66 2.12 -14.88 -5.67
CA PRO A 66 2.92 -15.84 -6.41
C PRO A 66 4.36 -15.38 -6.65
N ALA A 67 4.55 -14.12 -7.04
CA ALA A 67 5.90 -13.57 -7.25
C ALA A 67 6.74 -13.52 -5.96
N TYR A 68 6.11 -13.26 -4.82
CA TYR A 68 6.79 -13.36 -3.53
C TYR A 68 7.10 -14.80 -3.16
N ASP A 69 6.23 -15.77 -3.48
CA ASP A 69 6.47 -17.18 -3.19
C ASP A 69 7.71 -17.68 -3.93
N GLU A 70 7.87 -17.36 -5.22
CA GLU A 70 9.08 -17.66 -6.00
C GLU A 70 10.35 -17.08 -5.36
N LEU A 71 10.30 -15.80 -4.92
CA LEU A 71 11.43 -15.17 -4.25
C LEU A 71 11.73 -15.79 -2.89
N PHE A 72 10.71 -16.24 -2.16
CA PHE A 72 10.86 -16.81 -0.83
C PHE A 72 11.45 -18.21 -0.86
N GLU A 73 11.33 -18.94 -1.97
CA GLU A 73 12.02 -20.21 -2.17
C GLU A 73 13.54 -20.05 -2.20
N GLU A 74 14.03 -18.92 -2.69
CA GLU A 74 15.46 -18.62 -2.79
C GLU A 74 16.06 -18.03 -1.51
N ILE A 75 15.23 -17.62 -0.55
CA ILE A 75 15.65 -16.86 0.63
C ILE A 75 15.09 -17.51 1.89
N ASN A 76 15.95 -17.82 2.85
CA ASN A 76 15.48 -18.24 4.16
C ASN A 76 14.83 -17.03 4.90
N LEU A 77 13.51 -17.06 5.03
CA LEU A 77 12.68 -16.06 5.72
C LEU A 77 12.06 -16.59 7.02
N GLU A 78 12.61 -17.68 7.58
CA GLU A 78 12.11 -18.25 8.81
C GLU A 78 11.98 -17.22 9.93
N GLY A 79 10.80 -17.13 10.54
CA GLY A 79 10.48 -16.17 11.58
C GLY A 79 10.31 -14.71 11.12
N LEU A 80 10.47 -14.41 9.82
CA LEU A 80 10.31 -13.06 9.27
C LEU A 80 8.97 -12.83 8.59
N VAL A 81 8.35 -13.88 8.07
CA VAL A 81 7.02 -13.82 7.41
C VAL A 81 6.08 -14.76 8.13
N GLU A 82 4.88 -14.31 8.41
CA GLU A 82 3.82 -15.11 9.02
C GLU A 82 2.59 -15.17 8.13
N ASN A 83 2.01 -16.37 8.03
CA ASN A 83 0.81 -16.67 7.25
C ASN A 83 -0.39 -16.89 8.18
N LYS A 84 -0.56 -15.99 9.17
CA LYS A 84 -1.64 -16.10 10.18
C LYS A 84 -2.87 -15.28 9.83
N GLY A 85 -2.92 -14.72 8.63
CA GLY A 85 -3.98 -13.82 8.22
C GLY A 85 -3.85 -12.43 8.84
N ILE A 86 -4.86 -11.60 8.59
CA ILE A 86 -5.00 -10.26 9.17
C ILE A 86 -6.43 -10.09 9.66
N LEU A 87 -6.57 -9.64 10.90
CA LEU A 87 -7.84 -9.32 11.52
C LEU A 87 -8.01 -7.79 11.57
N TYR A 88 -9.10 -7.29 10.98
CA TYR A 88 -9.57 -5.92 11.15
C TYR A 88 -10.75 -5.91 12.11
N ILE A 89 -10.70 -5.09 13.13
CA ILE A 89 -11.73 -4.97 14.16
C ILE A 89 -12.32 -3.56 14.17
N TRP A 90 -13.60 -3.47 14.51
CA TRP A 90 -14.33 -2.21 14.59
C TRP A 90 -15.06 -2.07 15.90
N ASN A 91 -15.10 -0.84 16.41
CA ASN A 91 -15.86 -0.47 17.58
C ASN A 91 -17.34 -0.18 17.26
N ASP A 92 -17.66 0.05 15.98
CA ASP A 92 -19.00 0.35 15.53
C ASP A 92 -19.87 -0.91 15.55
N LYS A 93 -21.10 -0.80 16.09
CA LYS A 93 -22.11 -1.85 16.02
C LYS A 93 -22.73 -1.93 14.63
N ASP A 94 -22.77 -0.81 13.91
CA ASP A 94 -23.36 -0.73 12.59
C ASP A 94 -22.30 -0.95 11.50
N LEU A 95 -22.41 -2.08 10.83
CA LEU A 95 -21.53 -2.46 9.71
C LEU A 95 -21.91 -1.79 8.38
N LYS A 96 -22.99 -0.99 8.31
CA LYS A 96 -23.44 -0.34 7.05
C LYS A 96 -22.34 0.47 6.41
N SER A 97 -21.53 1.16 7.22
CA SER A 97 -20.37 1.91 6.71
C SER A 97 -19.29 1.02 6.08
N ARG A 98 -19.32 -0.29 6.33
CA ARG A 98 -18.36 -1.29 5.84
C ARG A 98 -18.89 -2.19 4.72
N GLU A 99 -20.22 -2.24 4.55
CA GLU A 99 -20.86 -3.11 3.56
C GLU A 99 -20.27 -2.93 2.15
N LEU A 100 -20.01 -1.69 1.76
CA LEU A 100 -19.44 -1.40 0.45
C LEU A 100 -18.03 -2.00 0.28
N GLU A 101 -17.18 -1.89 1.30
CA GLU A 101 -15.84 -2.48 1.26
C GLU A 101 -15.87 -3.99 1.21
N ILE A 102 -16.73 -4.59 2.02
CA ILE A 102 -16.93 -6.04 2.09
C ILE A 102 -17.41 -6.54 0.72
N LYS A 103 -18.44 -5.89 0.18
CA LYS A 103 -19.02 -6.25 -1.13
C LYS A 103 -18.01 -6.12 -2.27
N VAL A 104 -17.23 -5.04 -2.32
CA VAL A 104 -16.20 -4.85 -3.36
C VAL A 104 -15.15 -5.96 -3.30
N ARG A 105 -14.72 -6.35 -2.10
CA ARG A 105 -13.75 -7.43 -1.94
C ARG A 105 -14.33 -8.79 -2.33
N ASP A 106 -15.59 -9.06 -2.00
CA ASP A 106 -16.28 -10.28 -2.41
C ASP A 106 -16.40 -10.35 -3.94
N GLU A 107 -16.81 -9.26 -4.60
CA GLU A 107 -16.91 -9.19 -6.07
C GLU A 107 -15.53 -9.39 -6.75
N LEU A 108 -14.44 -9.08 -6.08
CA LEU A 108 -13.08 -9.31 -6.55
C LEU A 108 -12.51 -10.68 -6.13
N GLY A 109 -13.30 -11.53 -5.48
CA GLY A 109 -12.88 -12.87 -5.07
C GLY A 109 -11.92 -12.91 -3.89
N VAL A 110 -11.77 -11.80 -3.15
CA VAL A 110 -10.94 -11.75 -1.95
C VAL A 110 -11.56 -12.60 -0.86
N LYS A 111 -10.84 -13.61 -0.39
CA LYS A 111 -11.28 -14.47 0.71
C LYS A 111 -11.28 -13.70 2.01
N GLN A 112 -12.47 -13.52 2.58
CA GLN A 112 -12.70 -12.80 3.82
C GLN A 112 -13.79 -13.50 4.64
N GLN A 113 -13.74 -13.32 5.96
CA GLN A 113 -14.71 -13.88 6.92
C GLN A 113 -15.15 -12.75 7.83
N LEU A 114 -16.46 -12.50 7.89
CA LEU A 114 -17.03 -11.63 8.91
C LEU A 114 -16.94 -12.35 10.24
N VAL A 115 -16.46 -11.68 11.26
CA VAL A 115 -16.28 -12.25 12.60
C VAL A 115 -16.99 -11.39 13.63
N ASN A 116 -17.69 -12.05 14.54
CA ASN A 116 -18.36 -11.43 15.68
C ASN A 116 -17.39 -11.25 16.86
N LYS A 117 -17.91 -10.73 17.98
CA LYS A 117 -17.10 -10.41 19.16
C LYS A 117 -16.42 -11.65 19.76
N ASP A 118 -17.12 -12.78 19.82
CA ASP A 118 -16.60 -13.99 20.45
C ASP A 118 -15.54 -14.64 19.56
N GLU A 119 -15.77 -14.69 18.24
CA GLU A 119 -14.79 -15.15 17.26
C GLU A 119 -13.54 -14.26 17.22
N ILE A 120 -13.67 -12.94 17.42
CA ILE A 120 -12.52 -12.04 17.56
C ILE A 120 -11.74 -12.37 18.82
N HIS A 121 -12.42 -12.62 19.93
CA HIS A 121 -11.76 -13.00 21.19
C HIS A 121 -11.00 -14.32 21.08
N ASP A 122 -11.57 -15.30 20.38
CA ASP A 122 -10.91 -16.57 20.11
C ASP A 122 -9.66 -16.43 19.25
N LEU A 123 -9.69 -15.53 18.25
CA LEU A 123 -8.55 -15.23 17.39
C LEU A 123 -7.44 -14.45 18.12
N GLU A 124 -7.83 -13.48 18.95
CA GLU A 124 -6.91 -12.56 19.64
C GLU A 124 -7.36 -12.28 21.08
N PRO A 125 -7.16 -13.23 21.99
CA PRO A 125 -7.68 -13.14 23.38
C PRO A 125 -7.04 -12.02 24.20
N ASN A 126 -5.89 -11.49 23.78
CA ASN A 126 -5.19 -10.42 24.49
C ASN A 126 -5.69 -9.00 24.15
N ILE A 127 -6.59 -8.85 23.18
CA ILE A 127 -7.17 -7.55 22.84
C ILE A 127 -8.33 -7.25 23.80
N LYS A 128 -8.29 -6.08 24.45
CA LYS A 128 -9.43 -5.62 25.26
C LYS A 128 -10.71 -5.59 24.42
N PRO A 129 -11.86 -6.07 24.94
CA PRO A 129 -13.08 -6.28 24.16
C PRO A 129 -13.89 -4.99 23.90
N PHE A 130 -13.25 -3.96 23.34
CA PHE A 130 -13.91 -2.72 22.90
C PHE A 130 -14.54 -2.83 21.51
N TYR A 131 -14.31 -3.94 20.81
CA TYR A 131 -14.77 -4.24 19.47
C TYR A 131 -16.16 -4.92 19.48
N HIS A 132 -16.88 -4.80 18.37
CA HIS A 132 -18.19 -5.43 18.17
C HIS A 132 -18.19 -6.37 16.97
N ALA A 133 -17.42 -6.09 15.96
CA ALA A 133 -17.33 -6.91 14.75
C ALA A 133 -15.96 -6.72 14.08
N GLY A 134 -15.65 -7.60 13.15
CA GLY A 134 -14.44 -7.56 12.39
C GLY A 134 -14.52 -8.30 11.05
N VAL A 135 -13.44 -8.23 10.29
CA VAL A 135 -13.21 -9.08 9.14
C VAL A 135 -11.83 -9.73 9.25
N TYR A 136 -11.80 -11.02 9.08
CA TYR A 136 -10.60 -11.82 9.04
C TYR A 136 -10.24 -12.18 7.60
N TYR A 137 -9.00 -11.98 7.22
CA TYR A 137 -8.43 -12.32 5.91
C TYR A 137 -7.44 -13.47 6.08
N PRO A 138 -7.86 -14.73 5.91
CA PRO A 138 -7.05 -15.90 6.28
C PRO A 138 -5.77 -16.06 5.46
N TYR A 139 -5.77 -15.61 4.22
CA TYR A 139 -4.62 -15.72 3.31
C TYR A 139 -3.70 -14.51 3.30
N ALA A 140 -3.98 -13.51 4.15
CA ALA A 140 -3.08 -12.38 4.27
C ALA A 140 -1.80 -12.77 5.01
N ARG A 141 -0.70 -12.16 4.57
CA ARG A 141 0.64 -12.38 5.16
C ARG A 141 1.15 -11.08 5.74
N HIS A 142 1.95 -11.18 6.77
CA HIS A 142 2.61 -10.02 7.34
C HIS A 142 4.08 -10.33 7.65
N THR A 143 4.87 -9.28 7.71
CA THR A 143 6.28 -9.38 8.06
C THR A 143 6.54 -8.79 9.43
N ARG A 144 7.33 -9.48 10.25
CA ARG A 144 7.80 -8.99 11.55
C ARG A 144 8.90 -7.94 11.42
N ASN A 145 9.67 -8.02 10.34
CA ASN A 145 10.80 -7.12 10.16
C ASN A 145 11.05 -6.80 8.68
N PRO A 146 10.38 -5.77 8.12
CA PRO A 146 10.54 -5.40 6.72
C PRO A 146 11.99 -5.10 6.32
N LYS A 147 12.76 -4.48 7.22
CA LYS A 147 14.17 -4.16 6.99
C LYS A 147 15.02 -5.42 6.78
N LYS A 148 14.82 -6.45 7.61
CA LYS A 148 15.57 -7.71 7.46
C LYS A 148 15.22 -8.40 6.15
N ILE A 149 13.96 -8.40 5.73
CA ILE A 149 13.54 -8.96 4.43
C ILE A 149 14.21 -8.19 3.29
N LEU A 150 14.17 -6.86 3.32
CA LEU A 150 14.85 -6.04 2.31
C LEU A 150 16.35 -6.35 2.22
N LEU A 151 17.03 -6.51 3.35
CA LEU A 151 18.46 -6.86 3.35
C LEU A 151 18.71 -8.24 2.74
N LYS A 152 17.85 -9.23 3.00
CA LYS A 152 17.96 -10.56 2.39
C LYS A 152 17.74 -10.52 0.87
N PHE A 153 16.79 -9.72 0.38
CA PHE A 153 16.63 -9.49 -1.06
C PHE A 153 17.86 -8.82 -1.67
N PHE A 154 18.43 -7.86 -0.94
CA PHE A 154 19.65 -7.18 -1.39
C PHE A 154 20.85 -8.15 -1.45
N GLU A 155 21.02 -9.01 -0.47
CA GLU A 155 22.05 -10.07 -0.47
C GLU A 155 21.86 -11.02 -1.66
N LEU A 156 20.61 -11.45 -1.92
CA LEU A 156 20.31 -12.29 -3.09
C LEU A 156 20.62 -11.56 -4.41
N PHE A 157 20.24 -10.29 -4.52
CA PHE A 157 20.56 -9.46 -5.68
C PHE A 157 22.07 -9.42 -5.96
N LEU A 158 22.88 -9.16 -4.94
CA LEU A 158 24.35 -9.16 -5.09
C LEU A 158 24.90 -10.54 -5.45
N LYS A 159 24.38 -11.60 -4.84
CA LYS A 159 24.76 -13.00 -5.15
C LYS A 159 24.45 -13.36 -6.59
N LYS A 160 23.38 -12.84 -7.16
CA LYS A 160 23.01 -13.01 -8.59
C LYS A 160 23.81 -12.09 -9.54
N GLY A 161 24.83 -11.39 -9.07
CA GLY A 161 25.69 -10.52 -9.87
C GLY A 161 25.18 -9.07 -10.02
N GLY A 162 24.15 -8.69 -9.28
CA GLY A 162 23.65 -7.32 -9.23
C GLY A 162 24.73 -6.37 -8.70
N LYS A 163 24.73 -5.13 -9.21
CA LYS A 163 25.66 -4.07 -8.79
C LYS A 163 24.89 -2.95 -8.12
N PHE A 164 25.36 -2.51 -6.97
CA PHE A 164 24.79 -1.39 -6.25
C PHE A 164 25.73 -0.18 -6.31
N ASN A 165 25.20 0.94 -6.79
CA ASN A 165 25.91 2.22 -6.81
C ASN A 165 25.09 3.27 -6.06
N LYS A 166 25.63 3.83 -4.99
CA LYS A 166 25.00 4.93 -4.26
C LYS A 166 25.34 6.24 -4.97
N MET A 167 24.36 6.83 -5.65
CA MET A 167 24.52 8.10 -6.35
C MET A 167 23.22 8.91 -6.33
N ASN A 168 23.33 10.20 -6.54
CA ASN A 168 22.18 11.10 -6.67
C ASN A 168 21.83 11.24 -8.15
N ILE A 169 20.71 10.65 -8.58
CA ILE A 169 20.19 10.82 -9.94
C ILE A 169 19.39 12.11 -9.99
N LYS A 170 19.80 13.03 -10.84
CA LYS A 170 19.19 14.36 -11.00
C LYS A 170 18.15 14.38 -12.11
N ASP A 171 18.41 13.60 -13.18
CA ASP A 171 17.60 13.62 -14.38
C ASP A 171 17.66 12.27 -15.09
N ILE A 172 16.63 11.98 -15.88
CA ILE A 172 16.57 10.84 -16.79
C ILE A 172 16.30 11.39 -18.18
N GLN A 173 17.22 11.13 -19.10
CA GLN A 173 17.15 11.51 -20.50
C GLN A 173 17.00 10.27 -21.36
N PHE A 174 16.57 10.41 -22.60
CA PHE A 174 16.52 9.31 -23.56
C PHE A 174 17.35 9.67 -24.79
N ASN A 175 18.07 8.67 -25.30
CA ASN A 175 18.73 8.73 -26.60
C ASN A 175 18.40 7.41 -27.33
N ASP A 176 17.75 7.51 -28.49
CA ASP A 176 17.32 6.35 -29.29
C ASP A 176 16.61 5.28 -28.44
N GLU A 177 15.60 5.69 -27.66
CA GLU A 177 14.82 4.87 -26.74
C GLU A 177 15.59 4.31 -25.52
N LYS A 178 16.91 4.56 -25.43
CA LYS A 178 17.69 4.11 -24.26
C LYS A 178 17.70 5.15 -23.16
N PRO A 179 17.36 4.76 -21.92
CA PRO A 179 17.41 5.66 -20.78
C PRO A 179 18.85 5.99 -20.37
N ILE A 180 19.10 7.27 -20.14
CA ILE A 180 20.37 7.80 -19.65
C ILE A 180 20.14 8.44 -18.29
N PHE A 181 20.75 7.91 -17.25
CA PHE A 181 20.77 8.53 -15.93
C PHE A 181 21.85 9.58 -15.84
N VAL A 182 21.45 10.79 -15.44
CA VAL A 182 22.36 11.91 -15.20
C VAL A 182 22.57 12.06 -13.70
N SER A 183 23.80 11.83 -13.24
CA SER A 183 24.25 12.14 -11.88
C SER A 183 25.12 13.40 -11.87
N ASP A 184 25.64 13.80 -10.70
CA ASP A 184 26.50 14.99 -10.58
C ASP A 184 27.73 14.92 -11.49
N ASP A 185 28.34 13.74 -11.64
CA ASP A 185 29.65 13.59 -12.27
C ASP A 185 29.62 12.81 -13.58
N LYS A 186 28.57 12.02 -13.84
CA LYS A 186 28.57 11.05 -14.97
C LYS A 186 27.18 10.80 -15.53
N LYS A 187 27.17 10.32 -16.78
CA LYS A 187 25.99 9.77 -17.44
C LYS A 187 26.14 8.26 -17.55
N TYR A 188 25.03 7.55 -17.32
CA TYR A 188 24.96 6.08 -17.38
C TYR A 188 23.83 5.70 -18.32
N THR A 189 24.12 4.88 -19.31
CA THR A 189 23.12 4.37 -20.27
C THR A 189 22.75 2.95 -19.92
N PHE A 190 21.46 2.64 -20.00
CA PHE A 190 20.89 1.31 -19.74
C PHE A 190 19.93 0.92 -20.85
N ASP A 191 19.60 -0.36 -20.96
CA ASP A 191 18.57 -0.83 -21.91
C ASP A 191 17.17 -0.63 -21.36
N LYS A 192 16.99 -0.74 -20.02
CA LYS A 192 15.72 -0.56 -19.32
C LYS A 192 15.94 0.09 -17.97
N VAL A 193 14.92 0.82 -17.48
CA VAL A 193 14.92 1.47 -16.18
C VAL A 193 13.63 1.17 -15.42
N VAL A 194 13.78 0.98 -14.13
CA VAL A 194 12.66 0.94 -13.18
C VAL A 194 12.82 2.07 -12.18
N ILE A 195 11.88 3.00 -12.15
CA ILE A 195 11.88 4.13 -11.21
C ILE A 195 11.06 3.70 -9.97
N ALA A 196 11.74 3.44 -8.86
CA ALA A 196 11.15 3.01 -7.60
C ALA A 196 11.42 3.98 -6.44
N CYS A 197 11.35 5.29 -6.72
CA CYS A 197 11.70 6.36 -5.77
C CYS A 197 10.52 6.84 -4.91
N GLY A 198 9.41 6.10 -4.86
CA GLY A 198 8.22 6.45 -4.07
C GLY A 198 7.71 7.86 -4.41
N ALA A 199 7.50 8.70 -3.40
CA ALA A 199 7.02 10.08 -3.58
C ALA A 199 7.95 10.98 -4.41
N PHE A 200 9.20 10.61 -4.57
CA PHE A 200 10.18 11.38 -5.36
C PHE A 200 10.20 10.99 -6.85
N SER A 201 9.50 9.91 -7.25
CA SER A 201 9.47 9.46 -8.64
C SER A 201 9.00 10.55 -9.58
N LYS A 202 7.96 11.31 -9.20
CA LYS A 202 7.43 12.41 -10.01
C LYS A 202 8.50 13.42 -10.41
N LYS A 203 9.42 13.75 -9.49
CA LYS A 203 10.50 14.71 -9.75
C LYS A 203 11.43 14.29 -10.88
N LEU A 204 11.57 12.97 -11.10
CA LEU A 204 12.39 12.41 -12.19
C LEU A 204 11.58 12.20 -13.48
N THR A 205 10.25 12.16 -13.40
CA THR A 205 9.39 11.86 -14.56
C THR A 205 8.66 13.08 -15.11
N ASP A 206 8.75 14.24 -14.47
CA ASP A 206 8.03 15.45 -14.94
C ASP A 206 8.52 15.94 -16.32
N ASN A 207 9.69 15.50 -16.77
CA ASN A 207 10.29 15.88 -18.07
C ASN A 207 10.30 14.71 -19.10
N LEU A 208 9.60 13.58 -18.80
CA LEU A 208 9.56 12.40 -19.68
C LEU A 208 8.31 12.35 -20.54
#